data_764fd891669e0fbed48472287b09c27e
#
_entry.id   764fd891669e0fbed48472287b09c27e
#
_cell.length_a   1.000
_cell.length_b   1.000
_cell.length_c   1.000
_cell.angle_alpha   90.00
_cell.angle_beta   90.00
_cell.angle_gamma   90.00
#
_symmetry.space_group_name_H-M   'P 1'
#
loop_
_entity.id
_entity.type
_entity.pdbx_description
1 polymer ?
#
loop_
_entity_poly.entity_id
_entity_poly.type
_entity_poly.pdbx_seq_one_letter_code
_entity_poly.pdbx_strand_id
1 'polypeptide(L)'
;MPIQKCTILFSALTLLACSSVWAKSNFSRQTIDLGMVVSDIEKSVSFYKQVVGFDEVDGFEVKGSFPKAVGLTDGAHLNVRVLVLGEDESATKLKMMQVDSKKPARTINQPHIHTLTGFSYLTIFVENVDLVMANAKKHGHEAYAKSPQILPKGFPQDLCLLMLKDPDGNFVEIVGPNTQALKKKKSKK
;
A
#
# COMPACT_ATOMS: atom_id res chain seq x y z
N MET A 1 54.11 38.26 55.25
CA MET A 1 53.23 38.22 54.05
C MET A 1 52.97 36.73 53.69
N PRO A 2 51.79 36.23 53.87
CA PRO A 2 51.49 34.84 53.52
C PRO A 2 51.03 34.74 52.08
N ILE A 3 51.56 33.78 51.35
CA ILE A 3 51.24 33.40 49.99
C ILE A 3 49.94 32.61 49.98
N GLN A 4 48.92 33.16 49.33
CA GLN A 4 47.61 32.55 49.15
C GLN A 4 47.70 31.51 48.03
N LYS A 5 47.50 30.23 48.35
CA LYS A 5 47.41 29.13 47.37
C LYS A 5 46.01 29.10 46.75
N CYS A 6 45.97 29.42 45.47
CA CYS A 6 44.75 29.32 44.65
C CYS A 6 44.52 27.85 44.29
N THR A 7 43.50 27.25 44.83
CA THR A 7 43.07 25.88 44.50
C THR A 7 42.09 25.93 43.35
N ILE A 8 42.51 25.47 42.17
CA ILE A 8 41.67 25.35 40.99
C ILE A 8 40.87 24.06 41.13
N LEU A 9 39.57 24.18 41.33
CA LEU A 9 38.62 23.06 41.28
C LEU A 9 38.36 22.70 39.82
N PHE A 10 38.87 21.57 39.35
CA PHE A 10 38.50 20.97 38.08
C PHE A 10 37.16 20.29 38.24
N SER A 11 36.08 20.91 37.72
CA SER A 11 34.77 20.29 37.61
C SER A 11 34.77 19.37 36.40
N ALA A 12 34.83 18.06 36.64
CA ALA A 12 34.69 17.07 35.58
C ALA A 12 33.21 16.95 35.18
N LEU A 13 32.88 17.59 34.03
CA LEU A 13 31.55 17.46 33.37
C LEU A 13 31.48 16.10 32.71
N THR A 14 30.89 15.11 33.37
CA THR A 14 30.58 13.79 32.81
C THR A 14 29.45 13.97 31.80
N LEU A 15 29.76 14.00 30.50
CA LEU A 15 28.78 13.81 29.44
C LEU A 15 28.21 12.39 29.54
N LEU A 16 26.99 12.25 30.06
CA LEU A 16 26.19 11.05 29.83
C LEU A 16 25.84 10.98 28.34
N ALA A 17 26.59 10.21 27.58
CA ALA A 17 26.21 9.81 26.24
C ALA A 17 24.96 8.89 26.37
N CYS A 18 23.79 9.48 26.20
CA CYS A 18 22.55 8.72 26.08
C CYS A 18 22.60 7.98 24.73
N SER A 19 23.20 6.78 24.72
CA SER A 19 23.12 5.88 23.58
C SER A 19 21.66 5.41 23.51
N SER A 20 20.90 6.00 22.56
CA SER A 20 19.59 5.50 22.18
C SER A 20 19.80 4.07 21.65
N VAL A 21 19.48 3.09 22.49
CA VAL A 21 19.43 1.68 22.07
C VAL A 21 18.19 1.57 21.17
N TRP A 22 18.38 1.77 19.88
CA TRP A 22 17.36 1.41 18.89
C TRP A 22 17.18 -0.10 18.97
N ALA A 23 16.01 -0.54 19.40
CA ALA A 23 15.66 -1.94 19.35
C ALA A 23 15.86 -2.44 17.92
N LYS A 24 16.70 -3.47 17.74
CA LYS A 24 16.92 -4.08 16.41
C LYS A 24 15.57 -4.47 15.85
N SER A 25 15.25 -3.95 14.66
CA SER A 25 14.00 -4.31 13.98
C SER A 25 13.89 -5.83 13.82
N ASN A 26 12.76 -6.39 14.20
CA ASN A 26 12.46 -7.82 14.04
C ASN A 26 11.78 -8.12 12.69
N PHE A 27 11.83 -7.20 11.74
CA PHE A 27 11.26 -7.40 10.42
C PHE A 27 12.24 -8.16 9.52
N SER A 28 11.78 -9.25 8.91
CA SER A 28 12.56 -10.04 7.95
C SER A 28 12.61 -9.37 6.55
N ARG A 29 11.64 -8.49 6.27
CA ARG A 29 11.55 -7.68 5.05
C ARG A 29 10.85 -6.34 5.34
N GLN A 30 11.01 -5.36 4.43
CA GLN A 30 10.43 -4.01 4.59
C GLN A 30 9.08 -3.84 3.90
N THR A 31 8.65 -4.82 3.13
CA THR A 31 7.34 -4.84 2.46
C THR A 31 6.33 -5.66 3.25
N ILE A 32 5.06 -5.36 3.09
CA ILE A 32 3.93 -6.08 3.67
C ILE A 32 3.13 -6.77 2.57
N ASP A 33 2.48 -7.87 2.91
CA ASP A 33 1.46 -8.46 2.05
C ASP A 33 0.06 -8.05 2.55
N LEU A 34 -0.86 -7.90 1.61
CA LEU A 34 -2.25 -7.53 1.89
C LEU A 34 -3.18 -8.70 1.56
N GLY A 35 -4.00 -9.10 2.50
CA GLY A 35 -5.06 -10.08 2.29
C GLY A 35 -6.37 -9.39 1.96
N MET A 36 -7.05 -9.83 0.89
CA MET A 36 -8.34 -9.29 0.45
C MET A 36 -9.32 -10.42 0.23
N VAL A 37 -10.49 -10.34 0.88
CA VAL A 37 -11.65 -11.15 0.52
C VAL A 37 -12.43 -10.39 -0.54
N VAL A 38 -12.71 -11.05 -1.65
CA VAL A 38 -13.40 -10.47 -2.82
C VAL A 38 -14.68 -11.20 -3.13
N SER A 39 -15.66 -10.50 -3.72
CA SER A 39 -16.94 -11.08 -4.08
C SER A 39 -16.87 -11.94 -5.36
N ASP A 40 -15.98 -11.56 -6.29
CA ASP A 40 -15.74 -12.24 -7.56
C ASP A 40 -14.23 -12.20 -7.85
N ILE A 41 -13.58 -13.35 -7.67
CA ILE A 41 -12.11 -13.44 -7.77
C ILE A 41 -11.60 -13.13 -9.19
N GLU A 42 -12.32 -13.51 -10.23
CA GLU A 42 -11.88 -13.28 -11.61
C GLU A 42 -11.98 -11.81 -11.99
N LYS A 43 -13.04 -11.11 -11.57
CA LYS A 43 -13.17 -9.67 -11.79
C LYS A 43 -12.10 -8.89 -11.05
N SER A 44 -11.85 -9.23 -9.79
CA SER A 44 -10.84 -8.53 -8.97
C SER A 44 -9.43 -8.77 -9.50
N VAL A 45 -9.07 -10.02 -9.85
CA VAL A 45 -7.78 -10.33 -10.48
C VAL A 45 -7.63 -9.58 -11.80
N SER A 46 -8.67 -9.59 -12.66
CA SER A 46 -8.64 -8.85 -13.93
C SER A 46 -8.41 -7.35 -13.73
N PHE A 47 -9.08 -6.73 -12.76
CA PHE A 47 -8.88 -5.31 -12.44
C PHE A 47 -7.44 -5.01 -12.05
N TYR A 48 -6.89 -5.73 -11.09
CA TYR A 48 -5.54 -5.44 -10.60
C TYR A 48 -4.46 -5.76 -11.63
N LYS A 49 -4.66 -6.77 -12.49
CA LYS A 49 -3.72 -7.09 -13.59
C LYS A 49 -3.83 -6.10 -14.76
N GLN A 50 -5.03 -5.89 -15.28
CA GLN A 50 -5.21 -5.20 -16.55
C GLN A 50 -5.33 -3.69 -16.41
N VAL A 51 -5.84 -3.20 -15.27
CA VAL A 51 -5.99 -1.77 -15.01
C VAL A 51 -4.79 -1.23 -14.27
N VAL A 52 -4.41 -1.87 -13.17
CA VAL A 52 -3.36 -1.36 -12.27
C VAL A 52 -1.97 -1.81 -12.70
N GLY A 53 -1.82 -3.05 -13.20
CA GLY A 53 -0.55 -3.58 -13.70
C GLY A 53 0.17 -4.52 -12.74
N PHE A 54 -0.55 -5.23 -11.88
CA PHE A 54 0.03 -6.32 -11.10
C PHE A 54 0.25 -7.56 -11.96
N ASP A 55 1.26 -8.34 -11.64
CA ASP A 55 1.48 -9.66 -12.19
C ASP A 55 0.93 -10.75 -11.26
N GLU A 56 0.34 -11.79 -11.85
CA GLU A 56 -0.14 -12.93 -11.11
C GLU A 56 0.92 -14.01 -11.06
N VAL A 57 1.16 -14.55 -9.87
CA VAL A 57 2.08 -15.65 -9.61
C VAL A 57 1.32 -16.83 -9.01
N ASP A 58 2.01 -17.94 -8.76
CA ASP A 58 1.42 -19.13 -8.16
C ASP A 58 0.73 -18.80 -6.84
N GLY A 59 -0.53 -19.19 -6.77
CA GLY A 59 -1.35 -19.10 -5.57
C GLY A 59 -1.13 -20.30 -4.65
N PHE A 60 -1.94 -20.36 -3.59
CA PHE A 60 -1.90 -21.49 -2.64
C PHE A 60 -3.27 -21.72 -2.01
N GLU A 61 -3.41 -22.89 -1.40
CA GLU A 61 -4.64 -23.24 -0.66
C GLU A 61 -4.33 -23.41 0.83
N VAL A 62 -5.30 -23.05 1.66
CA VAL A 62 -5.26 -23.30 3.11
C VAL A 62 -6.47 -24.13 3.50
N LYS A 63 -6.23 -25.37 3.91
CA LYS A 63 -7.25 -26.41 4.16
C LYS A 63 -7.16 -26.96 5.58
N GLY A 64 -8.13 -27.81 5.91
CA GLY A 64 -8.19 -28.57 7.16
C GLY A 64 -8.54 -27.68 8.36
N SER A 65 -7.96 -28.00 9.51
CA SER A 65 -8.27 -27.29 10.76
C SER A 65 -7.50 -25.98 10.96
N PHE A 66 -6.46 -25.74 10.18
CA PHE A 66 -5.56 -24.60 10.34
C PHE A 66 -6.25 -23.23 10.22
N PRO A 67 -7.08 -22.94 9.18
CA PRO A 67 -7.74 -21.64 9.06
C PRO A 67 -8.57 -21.27 10.30
N LYS A 68 -9.26 -22.28 10.88
CA LYS A 68 -10.04 -22.09 12.10
C LYS A 68 -9.14 -21.93 13.34
N ALA A 69 -8.08 -22.71 13.42
CA ALA A 69 -7.18 -22.70 14.58
C ALA A 69 -6.48 -21.35 14.76
N VAL A 70 -6.15 -20.67 13.65
CA VAL A 70 -5.49 -19.34 13.66
C VAL A 70 -6.49 -18.17 13.54
N GLY A 71 -7.80 -18.46 13.51
CA GLY A 71 -8.84 -17.43 13.45
C GLY A 71 -9.03 -16.76 12.08
N LEU A 72 -8.52 -17.33 10.98
CA LEU A 72 -8.71 -16.79 9.63
C LEU A 72 -10.14 -16.96 9.14
N THR A 73 -10.73 -18.14 9.35
CA THR A 73 -12.12 -18.45 8.99
C THR A 73 -12.80 -19.27 10.07
N ASP A 74 -14.11 -19.47 9.96
CA ASP A 74 -14.88 -20.39 10.79
C ASP A 74 -14.71 -21.89 10.42
N GLY A 75 -13.74 -22.18 9.56
CA GLY A 75 -13.43 -23.50 9.00
C GLY A 75 -13.58 -23.57 7.49
N ALA A 76 -13.93 -22.46 6.84
CA ALA A 76 -13.99 -22.40 5.39
C ALA A 76 -12.59 -22.55 4.79
N HIS A 77 -12.54 -23.25 3.65
CA HIS A 77 -11.34 -23.42 2.85
C HIS A 77 -10.99 -22.10 2.14
N LEU A 78 -9.70 -21.81 2.05
CA LEU A 78 -9.18 -20.65 1.35
C LEU A 78 -8.41 -21.10 0.09
N ASN A 79 -8.84 -20.62 -1.05
CA ASN A 79 -8.07 -20.65 -2.28
C ASN A 79 -7.57 -19.23 -2.54
N VAL A 80 -6.23 -19.06 -2.48
CA VAL A 80 -5.59 -17.75 -2.50
C VAL A 80 -4.89 -17.55 -3.84
N ARG A 81 -5.31 -16.54 -4.58
CA ARG A 81 -4.61 -16.04 -5.76
C ARG A 81 -3.66 -14.92 -5.33
N VAL A 82 -2.44 -14.92 -5.87
CA VAL A 82 -1.39 -13.99 -5.46
C VAL A 82 -0.99 -13.10 -6.62
N LEU A 83 -1.10 -11.80 -6.40
CA LEU A 83 -0.65 -10.78 -7.34
C LEU A 83 0.52 -10.02 -6.73
N VAL A 84 1.54 -9.72 -7.53
CA VAL A 84 2.76 -9.01 -7.10
C VAL A 84 2.86 -7.65 -7.78
N LEU A 85 3.36 -6.66 -7.03
CA LEU A 85 3.60 -5.31 -7.53
C LEU A 85 5.05 -5.17 -7.99
N GLY A 86 5.31 -5.52 -9.28
CA GLY A 86 6.65 -5.49 -9.86
C GLY A 86 7.42 -6.80 -9.69
N GLU A 87 8.68 -6.80 -10.13
CA GLU A 87 9.49 -8.01 -10.33
C GLU A 87 10.40 -8.37 -9.14
N ASP A 88 10.49 -7.51 -8.12
CA ASP A 88 11.36 -7.74 -6.95
C ASP A 88 10.81 -8.87 -6.07
N GLU A 89 11.68 -9.79 -5.61
CA GLU A 89 11.29 -10.90 -4.72
C GLU A 89 10.62 -10.42 -3.42
N SER A 90 10.99 -9.25 -2.94
CA SER A 90 10.42 -8.60 -1.76
C SER A 90 9.19 -7.75 -2.07
N ALA A 91 8.73 -7.68 -3.33
CA ALA A 91 7.61 -6.85 -3.74
C ALA A 91 6.34 -7.14 -2.93
N THR A 92 5.55 -6.10 -2.72
CA THR A 92 4.24 -6.20 -2.06
C THR A 92 3.33 -7.16 -2.83
N LYS A 93 2.66 -8.05 -2.09
CA LYS A 93 1.72 -9.03 -2.65
C LYS A 93 0.30 -8.71 -2.21
N LEU A 94 -0.63 -8.80 -3.16
CA LEU A 94 -2.06 -8.88 -2.88
C LEU A 94 -2.46 -10.35 -2.89
N LYS A 95 -2.93 -10.86 -1.75
CA LYS A 95 -3.44 -12.21 -1.59
C LYS A 95 -4.96 -12.14 -1.63
N MET A 96 -5.53 -12.45 -2.78
CA MET A 96 -6.96 -12.38 -3.01
C MET A 96 -7.61 -13.74 -2.81
N MET A 97 -8.77 -13.76 -2.17
CA MET A 97 -9.51 -14.98 -1.92
C MET A 97 -11.01 -14.74 -1.97
N GLN A 98 -11.71 -15.66 -2.62
CA GLN A 98 -13.14 -15.78 -2.53
C GLN A 98 -13.43 -16.94 -1.58
N VAL A 99 -14.09 -16.65 -0.49
CA VAL A 99 -14.32 -17.64 0.57
C VAL A 99 -15.69 -18.25 0.41
N ASP A 100 -15.75 -19.56 0.19
CA ASP A 100 -17.00 -20.34 0.21
C ASP A 100 -17.52 -20.46 1.64
N SER A 101 -18.23 -19.45 2.08
CA SER A 101 -18.87 -19.46 3.39
C SER A 101 -20.39 -19.54 3.23
N LYS A 102 -21.06 -20.14 4.23
CA LYS A 102 -22.53 -20.18 4.29
C LYS A 102 -23.15 -18.77 4.37
N LYS A 103 -22.34 -17.78 4.74
CA LYS A 103 -22.72 -16.37 4.77
C LYS A 103 -21.77 -15.63 3.84
N PRO A 104 -22.23 -15.13 2.70
CA PRO A 104 -21.38 -14.35 1.79
C PRO A 104 -20.83 -13.12 2.49
N ALA A 105 -19.59 -12.76 2.13
CA ALA A 105 -18.99 -11.51 2.58
C ALA A 105 -19.88 -10.33 2.16
N ARG A 106 -20.01 -9.36 3.05
CA ARG A 106 -20.79 -8.15 2.75
C ARG A 106 -19.91 -7.15 2.04
N THR A 107 -20.34 -6.69 0.88
CA THR A 107 -19.75 -5.55 0.21
C THR A 107 -20.04 -4.29 1.02
N ILE A 108 -19.03 -3.46 1.20
CA ILE A 108 -19.13 -2.24 1.98
C ILE A 108 -19.27 -1.07 1.02
N ASN A 109 -20.44 -0.42 1.03
CA ASN A 109 -20.59 0.83 0.29
C ASN A 109 -19.95 1.97 1.08
N GLN A 110 -18.77 2.40 0.65
CA GLN A 110 -18.12 3.59 1.23
C GLN A 110 -17.94 4.67 0.15
N PRO A 111 -18.79 5.72 0.21
CA PRO A 111 -18.65 6.87 -0.70
C PRO A 111 -17.40 7.71 -0.40
N HIS A 112 -16.86 7.64 0.81
CA HIS A 112 -15.66 8.38 1.22
C HIS A 112 -14.79 7.54 2.16
N ILE A 113 -13.48 7.80 2.19
CA ILE A 113 -12.51 7.07 3.03
C ILE A 113 -12.82 7.12 4.54
N HIS A 114 -13.55 8.11 5.00
CA HIS A 114 -13.94 8.28 6.40
C HIS A 114 -15.31 7.67 6.75
N THR A 115 -15.94 6.97 5.80
CA THR A 115 -17.26 6.34 6.04
C THR A 115 -17.17 5.21 7.05
N LEU A 116 -16.06 4.49 7.05
CA LEU A 116 -15.80 3.36 7.93
C LEU A 116 -14.40 3.48 8.53
N THR A 117 -14.23 2.95 9.73
CA THR A 117 -12.91 2.81 10.35
C THR A 117 -12.22 1.55 9.86
N GLY A 118 -10.90 1.61 9.66
CA GLY A 118 -10.08 0.47 9.20
C GLY A 118 -9.18 0.85 8.03
N PHE A 119 -8.76 -0.15 7.26
CA PHE A 119 -8.00 0.08 6.02
C PHE A 119 -8.92 0.74 4.99
N SER A 120 -8.53 1.93 4.51
CA SER A 120 -9.41 2.75 3.67
C SER A 120 -9.05 2.72 2.19
N TYR A 121 -7.76 2.63 1.85
CA TYR A 121 -7.29 2.63 0.46
C TYR A 121 -5.90 1.99 0.32
N LEU A 122 -5.56 1.64 -0.91
CA LEU A 122 -4.21 1.31 -1.33
C LEU A 122 -3.63 2.52 -2.08
N THR A 123 -2.36 2.88 -1.80
CA THR A 123 -1.62 3.84 -2.63
C THR A 123 -0.59 3.10 -3.45
N ILE A 124 -0.65 3.26 -4.76
CA ILE A 124 0.24 2.64 -5.71
C ILE A 124 0.92 3.73 -6.54
N PHE A 125 2.25 3.74 -6.53
CA PHE A 125 3.04 4.68 -7.30
C PHE A 125 3.33 4.12 -8.68
N VAL A 126 3.10 4.93 -9.71
CA VAL A 126 3.23 4.54 -11.12
C VAL A 126 4.09 5.53 -11.91
N GLU A 127 4.66 5.04 -13.01
CA GLU A 127 5.45 5.86 -13.94
C GLU A 127 4.61 6.85 -14.76
N ASN A 128 3.32 6.56 -14.97
CA ASN A 128 2.41 7.44 -15.71
C ASN A 128 0.95 7.16 -15.37
N VAL A 129 0.29 8.11 -14.70
CA VAL A 129 -1.12 8.02 -14.31
C VAL A 129 -2.06 7.92 -15.51
N ASP A 130 -1.73 8.60 -16.65
CA ASP A 130 -2.59 8.58 -17.83
C ASP A 130 -2.66 7.19 -18.47
N LEU A 131 -1.61 6.36 -18.35
CA LEU A 131 -1.65 4.97 -18.83
C LEU A 131 -2.61 4.12 -17.99
N VAL A 132 -2.59 4.27 -16.68
CA VAL A 132 -3.54 3.57 -15.81
C VAL A 132 -4.97 4.02 -16.09
N MET A 133 -5.19 5.32 -16.30
CA MET A 133 -6.49 5.86 -16.68
C MET A 133 -6.99 5.31 -18.02
N ALA A 134 -6.10 5.20 -19.02
CA ALA A 134 -6.43 4.63 -20.33
C ALA A 134 -6.81 3.14 -20.20
N ASN A 135 -6.05 2.37 -19.40
CA ASN A 135 -6.34 0.97 -19.11
C ASN A 135 -7.68 0.83 -18.38
N ALA A 136 -7.94 1.66 -17.37
CA ALA A 136 -9.21 1.67 -16.66
C ALA A 136 -10.38 1.83 -17.64
N LYS A 137 -10.34 2.85 -18.49
CA LYS A 137 -11.36 3.11 -19.49
C LYS A 137 -11.52 1.95 -20.48
N LYS A 138 -10.41 1.38 -20.96
CA LYS A 138 -10.42 0.24 -21.88
C LYS A 138 -11.15 -0.98 -21.30
N HIS A 139 -11.02 -1.18 -19.97
CA HIS A 139 -11.63 -2.31 -19.24
C HIS A 139 -12.95 -1.95 -18.53
N GLY A 140 -13.59 -0.83 -18.90
CA GLY A 140 -14.91 -0.43 -18.41
C GLY A 140 -14.92 0.16 -17.00
N HIS A 141 -13.77 0.63 -16.50
CA HIS A 141 -13.67 1.33 -15.24
C HIS A 141 -13.48 2.83 -15.45
N GLU A 142 -14.06 3.62 -14.58
CA GLU A 142 -13.95 5.08 -14.61
C GLU A 142 -13.22 5.61 -13.38
N ALA A 143 -12.62 6.79 -13.53
CA ALA A 143 -12.06 7.50 -12.38
C ALA A 143 -13.17 7.84 -11.38
N TYR A 144 -12.86 7.62 -10.10
CA TYR A 144 -13.76 8.04 -9.04
C TYR A 144 -13.69 9.55 -8.84
N ALA A 145 -14.84 10.19 -8.81
CA ALA A 145 -14.98 11.64 -8.71
C ALA A 145 -14.21 12.40 -9.84
N LYS A 146 -13.75 13.60 -9.55
CA LYS A 146 -13.07 14.47 -10.51
C LYS A 146 -11.55 14.23 -10.47
N SER A 147 -11.11 13.03 -10.81
CA SER A 147 -9.67 12.67 -10.88
C SER A 147 -9.28 12.23 -12.30
N PRO A 148 -7.99 12.25 -12.70
CA PRO A 148 -6.83 12.63 -11.88
C PRO A 148 -6.73 14.15 -11.61
N GLN A 149 -6.12 14.50 -10.46
CA GLN A 149 -5.83 15.89 -10.10
C GLN A 149 -4.34 16.02 -9.76
N ILE A 150 -3.75 17.18 -10.08
CA ILE A 150 -2.39 17.54 -9.61
C ILE A 150 -2.42 17.62 -8.08
N LEU A 151 -1.37 17.15 -7.43
CA LEU A 151 -1.27 17.20 -5.97
C LEU A 151 -1.33 18.65 -5.45
N PRO A 152 -1.90 18.89 -4.25
CA PRO A 152 -2.03 20.21 -3.69
C PRO A 152 -0.69 20.93 -3.50
N LYS A 153 -0.71 22.25 -3.39
CA LYS A 153 0.46 23.06 -3.06
C LYS A 153 1.11 22.54 -1.76
N GLY A 154 2.43 22.35 -1.79
CA GLY A 154 3.20 21.73 -0.71
C GLY A 154 3.63 20.29 -1.00
N PHE A 155 3.05 19.65 -2.01
CA PHE A 155 3.46 18.36 -2.55
C PHE A 155 4.20 18.54 -3.91
N PRO A 156 4.87 17.51 -4.43
CA PRO A 156 5.47 17.56 -5.77
C PRO A 156 4.40 17.89 -6.82
N GLN A 157 4.60 18.98 -7.56
CA GLN A 157 3.62 19.51 -8.51
C GLN A 157 3.67 18.83 -9.89
N ASP A 158 4.57 17.91 -10.09
CA ASP A 158 4.66 17.03 -11.25
C ASP A 158 3.91 15.70 -11.05
N LEU A 159 3.36 15.47 -9.86
CA LEU A 159 2.56 14.28 -9.54
C LEU A 159 1.07 14.58 -9.56
N CYS A 160 0.32 13.58 -10.02
CA CYS A 160 -1.13 13.55 -10.00
C CYS A 160 -1.62 12.37 -9.14
N LEU A 161 -2.81 12.53 -8.63
CA LEU A 161 -3.56 11.47 -7.95
C LEU A 161 -4.77 11.11 -8.78
N LEU A 162 -4.87 9.84 -9.16
CA LEU A 162 -6.05 9.22 -9.76
C LEU A 162 -6.69 8.30 -8.71
N MET A 163 -7.96 8.49 -8.44
CA MET A 163 -8.72 7.61 -7.57
C MET A 163 -9.59 6.67 -8.41
N LEU A 164 -9.45 5.38 -8.17
CA LEU A 164 -10.29 4.32 -8.72
C LEU A 164 -11.04 3.60 -7.61
N LYS A 165 -12.05 2.84 -7.98
CA LYS A 165 -12.62 1.79 -7.14
C LYS A 165 -12.42 0.45 -7.80
N ASP A 166 -12.01 -0.54 -7.01
CA ASP A 166 -11.98 -1.92 -7.48
C ASP A 166 -13.41 -2.50 -7.61
N PRO A 167 -13.59 -3.73 -8.12
CA PRO A 167 -14.91 -4.34 -8.29
C PRO A 167 -15.74 -4.47 -7.01
N ASP A 168 -15.10 -4.52 -5.84
CA ASP A 168 -15.76 -4.58 -4.54
C ASP A 168 -15.97 -3.21 -3.88
N GLY A 169 -15.56 -2.13 -4.57
CA GLY A 169 -15.72 -0.75 -4.11
C GLY A 169 -14.61 -0.23 -3.21
N ASN A 170 -13.51 -0.96 -3.05
CA ASN A 170 -12.34 -0.48 -2.33
C ASN A 170 -11.66 0.65 -3.09
N PHE A 171 -11.18 1.64 -2.36
CA PHE A 171 -10.44 2.75 -2.97
C PHE A 171 -9.02 2.32 -3.34
N VAL A 172 -8.63 2.63 -4.58
CA VAL A 172 -7.29 2.44 -5.13
C VAL A 172 -6.77 3.78 -5.62
N GLU A 173 -5.82 4.32 -4.86
CA GLU A 173 -5.15 5.58 -5.14
C GLU A 173 -3.92 5.31 -6.00
N ILE A 174 -3.87 5.93 -7.17
CA ILE A 174 -2.76 5.83 -8.11
C ILE A 174 -2.04 7.19 -8.13
N VAL A 175 -0.76 7.19 -7.80
CA VAL A 175 0.05 8.41 -7.72
C VAL A 175 1.22 8.32 -8.68
N GLY A 176 1.41 9.35 -9.48
CA GLY A 176 2.52 9.43 -10.44
C GLY A 176 2.43 10.66 -11.33
N PRO A 177 3.44 10.89 -12.18
CA PRO A 177 3.38 11.94 -13.18
C PRO A 177 2.33 11.62 -14.25
N ASN A 178 1.76 12.64 -14.86
CA ASN A 178 0.97 12.49 -16.07
C ASN A 178 1.87 12.70 -17.32
N THR A 179 1.32 12.39 -18.50
CA THR A 179 2.05 12.52 -19.77
C THR A 179 2.57 13.95 -20.01
N GLN A 180 1.84 14.98 -19.56
CA GLN A 180 2.24 16.37 -19.71
C GLN A 180 3.45 16.71 -18.83
N ALA A 181 3.49 16.27 -17.58
CA ALA A 181 4.63 16.42 -16.70
C ALA A 181 5.87 15.70 -17.22
N LEU A 182 5.71 14.49 -17.77
CA LEU A 182 6.78 13.71 -18.40
C LEU A 182 7.39 14.42 -19.62
N LYS A 183 6.56 15.02 -20.47
CA LYS A 183 7.04 15.81 -21.62
C LYS A 183 7.86 17.02 -21.17
N LYS A 184 7.42 17.76 -20.15
CA LYS A 184 8.15 18.90 -19.60
C LYS A 184 9.52 18.49 -19.01
N LYS A 185 9.61 17.31 -18.39
CA LYS A 185 10.87 16.78 -17.82
C LYS A 185 11.88 16.42 -18.92
N LYS A 186 11.41 15.85 -20.04
CA LYS A 186 12.27 15.51 -21.19
C LYS A 186 12.80 16.76 -21.91
N SER A 187 12.03 17.84 -21.97
CA SER A 187 12.48 19.09 -22.64
C SER A 187 13.49 19.93 -21.82
N LYS A 188 13.71 19.57 -20.55
CA LYS A 188 14.68 20.24 -19.67
C LYS A 188 16.01 19.49 -19.53
N LYS A 189 16.13 18.31 -20.13
CA LYS A 189 17.39 17.54 -20.26
C LYS A 189 18.00 17.74 -21.63
#